data_e2811ac9a24e2223cdb34624a9333125
#
_entry.id   e2811ac9a24e2223cdb34624a9333125
#
_cell.length_a   1.000
_cell.length_b   1.000
_cell.length_c   1.000
_cell.angle_alpha   90.00
_cell.angle_beta   90.00
_cell.angle_gamma   90.00
#
_symmetry.space_group_name_H-M   'P 1'
#
loop_
_entity.id
_entity.type
_entity.pdbx_description
1 polymer ?
#
loop_
_entity_poly.entity_id
_entity_poly.type
_entity_poly.pdbx_seq_one_letter_code
_entity_poly.pdbx_strand_id
1 'polypeptide(L)'
;MDCVFCAIVAGDLPASRVYDDELVLGFMDLNPATPGHLLVVPKRHAADLAGLDQDDGAHMFRVAQRLAAAVRASAVAPEGINLFLADGEVAGQEVFHAHLHVVPRRRGDGFGVRAVFGSPSREELDHHAREIRTALDASRS
;
A
#
# COMPACT_ATOMS: atom_id res chain seq x y z
N MET A 1 -4.68 9.22 -20.94
CA MET A 1 -4.74 8.08 -20.00
C MET A 1 -5.44 8.53 -18.74
N ASP A 2 -6.51 7.84 -18.41
CA ASP A 2 -7.45 8.31 -17.37
C ASP A 2 -7.11 7.78 -15.98
N CYS A 3 -5.88 8.03 -15.53
CA CYS A 3 -5.48 7.65 -14.19
C CYS A 3 -5.67 8.84 -13.24
N VAL A 4 -6.55 8.67 -12.25
CA VAL A 4 -6.85 9.71 -11.26
C VAL A 4 -5.60 10.07 -10.45
N PHE A 5 -4.76 9.11 -10.12
CA PHE A 5 -3.54 9.41 -9.35
C PHE A 5 -2.49 10.11 -10.20
N CYS A 6 -2.37 9.77 -11.49
CA CYS A 6 -1.52 10.53 -12.40
C CYS A 6 -1.98 11.98 -12.50
N ALA A 7 -3.29 12.22 -12.54
CA ALA A 7 -3.85 13.58 -12.58
C ALA A 7 -3.55 14.34 -11.27
N ILE A 8 -3.62 13.66 -10.13
CA ILE A 8 -3.24 14.25 -8.84
C ILE A 8 -1.74 14.59 -8.82
N VAL A 9 -0.90 13.68 -9.27
CA VAL A 9 0.56 13.92 -9.35
C VAL A 9 0.87 15.12 -10.23
N ALA A 10 0.17 15.23 -11.37
CA ALA A 10 0.37 16.35 -12.31
C ALA A 10 -0.19 17.68 -11.80
N GLY A 11 -1.01 17.67 -10.74
CA GLY A 11 -1.66 18.87 -10.23
C GLY A 11 -2.97 19.22 -10.93
N ASP A 12 -3.47 18.33 -11.80
CA ASP A 12 -4.71 18.56 -12.54
C ASP A 12 -5.96 18.30 -11.70
N LEU A 13 -5.82 17.50 -10.63
CA LEU A 13 -6.87 17.28 -9.64
C LEU A 13 -6.38 17.65 -8.25
N PRO A 14 -7.27 18.18 -7.40
CA PRO A 14 -6.89 18.55 -6.04
C PRO A 14 -6.65 17.34 -5.16
N ALA A 15 -5.78 17.50 -4.18
CA ALA A 15 -5.53 16.50 -3.15
C ALA A 15 -5.02 17.20 -1.89
N SER A 16 -5.30 16.61 -0.73
CA SER A 16 -4.74 17.05 0.53
C SER A 16 -3.38 16.39 0.72
N ARG A 17 -2.34 17.06 0.26
CA ARG A 17 -0.98 16.53 0.23
C ARG A 17 -0.34 16.59 1.60
N VAL A 18 0.36 15.54 1.99
CA VAL A 18 1.11 15.48 3.25
C VAL A 18 2.61 15.29 3.02
N TYR A 19 3.00 14.84 1.85
CA TYR A 19 4.41 14.58 1.51
C TYR A 19 4.60 14.66 -0.01
N ASP A 20 5.70 15.25 -0.44
CA ASP A 20 6.01 15.38 -1.87
C ASP A 20 7.52 15.38 -2.04
N ASP A 21 8.04 14.47 -2.85
CA ASP A 21 9.43 14.49 -3.30
C ASP A 21 9.50 14.13 -4.79
N GLU A 22 10.69 13.90 -5.32
CA GLU A 22 10.87 13.63 -6.75
C GLU A 22 10.22 12.32 -7.20
N LEU A 23 10.09 11.34 -6.31
CA LEU A 23 9.68 9.98 -6.66
C LEU A 23 8.28 9.62 -6.19
N VAL A 24 7.82 10.17 -5.06
CA VAL A 24 6.55 9.78 -4.46
C VAL A 24 5.75 10.99 -3.98
N LEU A 25 4.46 10.76 -3.87
CA LEU A 25 3.50 11.72 -3.33
C LEU A 25 2.68 11.02 -2.24
N GLY A 26 2.49 11.70 -1.11
CA GLY A 26 1.58 11.25 -0.06
C GLY A 26 0.40 12.20 0.07
N PHE A 27 -0.81 11.67 0.11
CA PHE A 27 -2.02 12.49 0.22
C PHE A 27 -3.13 11.72 0.93
N MET A 28 -4.11 12.48 1.45
CA MET A 28 -5.23 11.89 2.19
C MET A 28 -6.17 11.16 1.25
N ASP A 29 -6.66 9.99 1.69
CA ASP A 29 -7.71 9.27 0.98
C ASP A 29 -9.02 10.05 1.10
N LEU A 30 -9.71 10.27 -0.04
CA LEU A 30 -11.00 10.98 -0.04
C LEU A 30 -12.11 10.19 0.61
N ASN A 31 -12.00 8.85 0.63
CA ASN A 31 -12.97 7.96 1.24
C ASN A 31 -12.27 7.12 2.30
N PRO A 32 -11.83 7.77 3.39
CA PRO A 32 -10.97 7.10 4.37
C PRO A 32 -11.69 5.98 5.10
N ALA A 33 -10.98 4.87 5.30
CA ALA A 33 -11.47 3.78 6.14
C ALA A 33 -11.51 4.20 7.61
N THR A 34 -10.57 5.07 8.00
CA THR A 34 -10.47 5.63 9.34
C THR A 34 -9.96 7.07 9.22
N PRO A 35 -10.19 7.93 10.23
CA PRO A 35 -9.60 9.28 10.22
C PRO A 35 -8.08 9.21 10.10
N GLY A 36 -7.52 9.96 9.17
CA GLY A 36 -6.09 9.99 8.94
C GLY A 36 -5.56 8.98 7.93
N HIS A 37 -6.43 8.18 7.32
CA HIS A 37 -6.08 7.24 6.25
C HIS A 37 -5.46 8.00 5.08
N LEU A 38 -4.23 7.67 4.72
CA LEU A 38 -3.52 8.32 3.62
C LEU A 38 -2.91 7.30 2.67
N LEU A 39 -2.53 7.78 1.50
CA LEU A 39 -1.96 6.97 0.43
C LEU A 39 -0.56 7.48 0.10
N VAL A 40 0.34 6.55 -0.23
CA VAL A 40 1.66 6.86 -0.79
C VAL A 40 1.70 6.26 -2.19
N VAL A 41 1.91 7.10 -3.20
CA VAL A 41 1.91 6.69 -4.59
C VAL A 41 3.25 7.01 -5.25
N PRO A 42 3.73 6.16 -6.18
CA PRO A 42 4.87 6.54 -7.00
C PRO A 42 4.40 7.58 -8.01
N LYS A 43 5.23 8.58 -8.30
CA LYS A 43 4.89 9.59 -9.31
C LYS A 43 4.90 8.98 -10.72
N ARG A 44 5.85 8.07 -10.97
CA ARG A 44 5.88 7.31 -12.22
C ARG A 44 4.78 6.25 -12.17
N HIS A 45 3.90 6.26 -13.16
CA HIS A 45 2.77 5.33 -13.22
C HIS A 45 3.24 3.88 -13.26
N ALA A 46 2.66 3.06 -12.41
CA ALA A 46 2.74 1.60 -12.45
C ALA A 46 1.38 1.08 -12.01
N ALA A 47 0.77 0.20 -12.80
CA ALA A 47 -0.58 -0.28 -12.49
C ALA A 47 -0.60 -1.16 -11.24
N ASP A 48 0.44 -1.98 -11.05
CA ASP A 48 0.48 -3.04 -10.05
C ASP A 48 1.93 -3.31 -9.61
N LEU A 49 2.11 -4.33 -8.77
CA LEU A 49 3.45 -4.70 -8.28
C LEU A 49 4.38 -5.13 -9.39
N ALA A 50 3.87 -5.84 -10.41
CA ALA A 50 4.72 -6.30 -11.51
C ALA A 50 5.29 -5.13 -12.30
N GLY A 51 4.54 -4.06 -12.45
CA GLY A 51 4.96 -2.86 -13.16
C GLY A 51 5.71 -1.85 -12.31
N LEU A 52 5.68 -2.01 -10.99
CA LEU A 52 6.32 -1.07 -10.07
C LEU A 52 7.83 -1.28 -10.05
N ASP A 53 8.58 -0.21 -10.29
CA ASP A 53 10.04 -0.22 -10.15
C ASP A 53 10.41 -0.52 -8.69
N GLN A 54 11.39 -1.40 -8.49
CA GLN A 54 11.78 -1.84 -7.15
C GLN A 54 12.33 -0.71 -6.29
N ASP A 55 13.05 0.21 -6.87
CA ASP A 55 13.58 1.36 -6.14
C ASP A 55 12.47 2.32 -5.74
N ASP A 56 11.49 2.53 -6.63
CA ASP A 56 10.29 3.30 -6.31
C ASP A 56 9.51 2.65 -5.17
N GLY A 57 9.34 1.33 -5.24
CA GLY A 57 8.63 0.58 -4.19
C GLY A 57 9.34 0.66 -2.83
N ALA A 58 10.66 0.54 -2.84
CA ALA A 58 11.47 0.69 -1.62
C ALA A 58 11.33 2.10 -1.03
N HIS A 59 11.34 3.10 -1.89
CA HIS A 59 11.19 4.49 -1.47
C HIS A 59 9.78 4.78 -0.95
N MET A 60 8.75 4.21 -1.57
CA MET A 60 7.37 4.31 -1.08
C MET A 60 7.27 3.77 0.35
N PHE A 61 7.88 2.62 0.64
CA PHE A 61 7.86 2.06 1.98
C PHE A 61 8.59 2.95 2.98
N ARG A 62 9.75 3.48 2.59
CA ARG A 62 10.51 4.41 3.44
C ARG A 62 9.68 5.65 3.81
N VAL A 63 8.98 6.22 2.82
CA VAL A 63 8.11 7.39 3.04
C VAL A 63 6.90 7.01 3.91
N ALA A 64 6.28 5.85 3.64
CA ALA A 64 5.15 5.36 4.44
C ALA A 64 5.55 5.19 5.92
N GLN A 65 6.76 4.69 6.18
CA GLN A 65 7.28 4.55 7.53
C GLN A 65 7.41 5.91 8.23
N ARG A 66 7.92 6.92 7.52
CA ARG A 66 8.02 8.29 8.03
C ARG A 66 6.64 8.91 8.30
N LEU A 67 5.69 8.69 7.37
CA LEU A 67 4.33 9.21 7.52
C LEU A 67 3.59 8.51 8.66
N ALA A 68 3.82 7.22 8.86
CA ALA A 68 3.26 6.48 10.00
C ALA A 68 3.73 7.10 11.33
N ALA A 69 5.01 7.43 11.43
CA ALA A 69 5.54 8.10 12.61
C ALA A 69 4.90 9.48 12.81
N ALA A 70 4.72 10.24 11.73
CA ALA A 70 4.08 11.54 11.78
C ALA A 70 2.62 11.45 12.23
N VAL A 71 1.87 10.46 11.71
CA VAL A 71 0.49 10.20 12.11
C VAL A 71 0.41 9.89 13.61
N ARG A 72 1.33 9.06 14.13
CA ARG A 72 1.37 8.75 15.57
C ARG A 72 1.61 9.99 16.42
N ALA A 73 2.44 10.90 15.95
CA ALA A 73 2.77 12.13 16.68
C ALA A 73 1.72 13.22 16.49
N SER A 74 0.76 13.04 15.58
CA SER A 74 -0.27 14.04 15.27
C SER A 74 -1.46 13.89 16.20
N ALA A 75 -2.44 14.83 16.04
CA ALA A 75 -3.70 14.80 16.77
C ALA A 75 -4.55 13.56 16.40
N VAL A 76 -4.24 12.85 15.31
CA VAL A 76 -4.90 11.58 15.00
C VAL A 76 -4.63 10.55 16.09
N ALA A 77 -3.42 10.50 16.61
CA ALA A 77 -3.00 9.69 17.78
C ALA A 77 -3.58 8.26 17.75
N PRO A 78 -3.28 7.45 16.73
CA PRO A 78 -3.84 6.11 16.61
C PRO A 78 -3.23 5.14 17.63
N GLU A 79 -3.96 4.07 17.91
CA GLU A 79 -3.47 2.97 18.75
C GLU A 79 -2.61 1.98 17.95
N GLY A 80 -2.78 1.94 16.65
CA GLY A 80 -2.00 1.09 15.75
C GLY A 80 -2.06 1.62 14.32
N ILE A 81 -1.29 1.01 13.43
CA ILE A 81 -1.28 1.38 12.01
C ILE A 81 -1.20 0.12 11.18
N ASN A 82 -2.02 0.05 10.14
CA ASN A 82 -1.86 -0.95 9.09
C ASN A 82 -1.29 -0.27 7.85
N LEU A 83 -0.32 -0.92 7.23
CA LEU A 83 0.11 -0.62 5.87
C LEU A 83 -0.37 -1.76 4.99
N PHE A 84 -0.97 -1.45 3.83
CA PHE A 84 -1.28 -2.48 2.87
C PHE A 84 -1.26 -1.94 1.45
N LEU A 85 -0.96 -2.84 0.51
CA LEU A 85 -1.00 -2.57 -0.92
C LEU A 85 -1.82 -3.69 -1.56
N ALA A 86 -2.85 -3.32 -2.31
CA ALA A 86 -3.68 -4.28 -3.04
C ALA A 86 -3.15 -4.38 -4.47
N ASP A 87 -2.82 -5.61 -4.88
CA ASP A 87 -2.36 -5.92 -6.23
C ASP A 87 -3.43 -6.80 -6.89
N GLY A 88 -4.19 -6.21 -7.79
CA GLY A 88 -5.29 -6.87 -8.49
C GLY A 88 -6.65 -6.60 -7.89
N GLU A 89 -7.67 -6.71 -8.72
CA GLU A 89 -9.06 -6.42 -8.34
C GLU A 89 -9.54 -7.32 -7.20
N VAL A 90 -9.23 -8.61 -7.25
CA VAL A 90 -9.67 -9.57 -6.23
C VAL A 90 -9.02 -9.30 -4.85
N ALA A 91 -7.89 -8.59 -4.85
CA ALA A 91 -7.22 -8.18 -3.61
C ALA A 91 -7.73 -6.83 -3.09
N GLY A 92 -8.66 -6.19 -3.81
CA GLY A 92 -9.24 -4.92 -3.42
C GLY A 92 -8.65 -3.69 -4.10
N GLN A 93 -7.87 -3.88 -5.15
CA GLN A 93 -7.35 -2.74 -5.91
C GLN A 93 -8.46 -2.09 -6.73
N GLU A 94 -8.76 -0.83 -6.48
CA GLU A 94 -9.77 -0.07 -7.21
C GLU A 94 -9.15 0.90 -8.21
N VAL A 95 -8.02 1.52 -7.86
CA VAL A 95 -7.27 2.41 -8.76
C VAL A 95 -6.03 1.67 -9.25
N PHE A 96 -5.88 1.55 -10.57
CA PHE A 96 -4.76 0.81 -11.18
C PHE A 96 -3.56 1.73 -11.40
N HIS A 97 -3.11 2.26 -10.31
CA HIS A 97 -1.86 2.96 -10.07
C HIS A 97 -1.44 2.49 -8.69
N ALA A 98 -0.35 1.74 -8.60
CA ALA A 98 0.07 1.11 -7.36
C ALA A 98 0.14 2.14 -6.22
N HIS A 99 -0.41 1.79 -5.08
CA HIS A 99 -0.44 2.70 -3.94
C HIS A 99 -0.41 1.94 -2.63
N LEU A 100 0.31 2.50 -1.68
CA LEU A 100 0.45 1.95 -0.35
C LEU A 100 -0.46 2.72 0.58
N HIS A 101 -1.36 2.00 1.27
CA HIS A 101 -2.26 2.57 2.26
C HIS A 101 -1.57 2.67 3.61
N VAL A 102 -1.73 3.79 4.27
CA VAL A 102 -1.36 3.97 5.68
C VAL A 102 -2.66 4.22 6.43
N VAL A 103 -3.08 3.24 7.23
CA VAL A 103 -4.39 3.27 7.89
C VAL A 103 -4.20 3.34 9.40
N PRO A 104 -4.47 4.50 10.01
CA PRO A 104 -4.44 4.61 11.47
C PRO A 104 -5.58 3.78 12.09
N ARG A 105 -5.28 3.05 13.16
CA ARG A 105 -6.23 2.12 13.75
C ARG A 105 -6.55 2.44 15.20
N ARG A 106 -7.80 2.18 15.57
CA ARG A 106 -8.29 2.25 16.95
C ARG A 106 -9.17 1.05 17.23
N ARG A 107 -9.29 0.65 18.49
CA ARG A 107 -10.24 -0.40 18.86
C ARG A 107 -11.65 0.02 18.44
N GLY A 108 -12.38 -0.91 17.82
CA GLY A 108 -13.77 -0.69 17.43
C GLY A 108 -13.97 0.26 16.26
N ASP A 109 -12.95 0.51 15.44
CA ASP A 109 -13.04 1.42 14.30
C ASP A 109 -13.74 0.82 13.06
N GLY A 110 -14.17 -0.43 13.14
CA GLY A 110 -14.92 -1.08 12.07
C GLY A 110 -14.09 -1.57 10.89
N PHE A 111 -12.80 -1.33 10.88
CA PHE A 111 -11.90 -1.81 9.83
C PHE A 111 -11.18 -3.08 10.28
N GLY A 112 -10.88 -3.97 9.34
CA GLY A 112 -10.12 -5.17 9.65
C GLY A 112 -9.94 -6.08 8.46
N VAL A 113 -9.03 -7.02 8.61
CA VAL A 113 -8.80 -8.09 7.65
C VAL A 113 -9.61 -9.30 8.13
N ARG A 114 -10.40 -9.88 7.23
CA ARG A 114 -11.23 -11.06 7.53
C ARG A 114 -10.76 -12.24 6.69
N ALA A 115 -10.66 -13.40 7.32
CA ALA A 115 -10.34 -14.65 6.66
C ALA A 115 -10.82 -15.82 7.50
N VAL A 116 -11.11 -16.93 6.85
CA VAL A 116 -11.19 -18.22 7.51
C VAL A 116 -9.81 -18.81 7.50
N PHE A 117 -9.18 -18.84 8.67
CA PHE A 117 -7.79 -19.29 8.76
C PHE A 117 -7.71 -20.80 8.73
N GLY A 118 -6.82 -21.33 7.88
CA GLY A 118 -6.58 -22.76 7.76
C GLY A 118 -5.53 -23.23 8.76
N SER A 119 -5.40 -24.58 8.83
CA SER A 119 -4.38 -25.23 9.66
C SER A 119 -3.72 -26.33 8.82
N PRO A 120 -2.95 -25.97 7.78
CA PRO A 120 -2.30 -26.96 6.95
C PRO A 120 -1.23 -27.73 7.73
N SER A 121 -0.92 -28.95 7.26
CA SER A 121 0.18 -29.73 7.79
C SER A 121 1.52 -29.08 7.51
N ARG A 122 2.56 -29.45 8.27
CA ARG A 122 3.93 -29.04 8.00
C ARG A 122 4.33 -29.43 6.56
N GLU A 123 3.92 -30.60 6.13
CA GLU A 123 4.23 -31.11 4.79
C GLU A 123 3.62 -30.25 3.68
N GLU A 124 2.38 -29.81 3.84
CA GLU A 124 1.73 -28.89 2.88
C GLU A 124 2.43 -27.53 2.84
N LEU A 125 2.81 -27.00 3.99
CA LEU A 125 3.54 -25.74 4.07
C LEU A 125 4.90 -25.85 3.37
N ASP A 126 5.62 -26.94 3.60
CA ASP A 126 6.92 -27.20 3.00
C ASP A 126 6.80 -27.36 1.48
N HIS A 127 5.72 -27.99 1.02
CA HIS A 127 5.43 -28.12 -0.42
C HIS A 127 5.26 -26.75 -1.06
N HIS A 128 4.40 -25.91 -0.52
CA HIS A 128 4.19 -24.57 -1.06
C HIS A 128 5.46 -23.72 -1.02
N ALA A 129 6.25 -23.86 0.05
CA ALA A 129 7.54 -23.16 0.15
C ALA A 129 8.51 -23.58 -0.95
N ARG A 130 8.56 -24.87 -1.28
CA ARG A 130 9.41 -25.36 -2.38
C ARG A 130 8.96 -24.80 -3.73
N GLU A 131 7.64 -24.80 -3.98
CA GLU A 131 7.09 -24.26 -5.22
C GLU A 131 7.47 -22.80 -5.41
N ILE A 132 7.32 -21.99 -4.35
CA ILE A 132 7.64 -20.56 -4.38
C ILE A 132 9.14 -20.35 -4.59
N ARG A 133 10.00 -21.08 -3.86
CA ARG A 133 11.46 -20.98 -4.03
C ARG A 133 11.89 -21.32 -5.45
N THR A 134 11.31 -22.35 -6.03
CA THR A 134 11.61 -22.75 -7.41
C THR A 134 11.27 -21.62 -8.38
N ALA A 135 10.10 -21.02 -8.24
CA ALA A 135 9.70 -19.88 -9.07
C ALA A 135 10.60 -18.65 -8.84
N LEU A 136 10.97 -18.40 -7.60
CA LEU A 136 11.86 -17.29 -7.25
C LEU A 136 13.24 -17.47 -7.89
N ASP A 137 13.81 -18.66 -7.84
CA ASP A 137 15.12 -18.93 -8.42
C ASP A 137 15.09 -18.81 -9.94
N ALA A 138 14.01 -19.23 -10.60
CA ALA A 138 13.83 -19.08 -12.04
C ALA A 138 13.77 -17.61 -12.47
N SER A 139 13.22 -16.74 -11.62
CA SER A 139 13.09 -15.31 -11.94
C SER A 139 14.39 -14.53 -11.80
N ARG A 140 15.45 -15.12 -11.26
CA ARG A 140 16.76 -14.49 -11.08
C ARG A 140 17.66 -14.55 -12.31
N SER A 141 17.30 -15.35 -13.28
CA SER A 141 18.11 -15.52 -14.51
C SER A 141 17.77 -14.46 -15.57
#